data_3af039dac6a9459769e16910806c5372
#
_entry.id   3af039dac6a9459769e16910806c5372
#
_cell.length_a   1.000
_cell.length_b   1.000
_cell.length_c   1.000
_cell.angle_alpha   90.00
_cell.angle_beta   90.00
_cell.angle_gamma   90.00
#
_symmetry.space_group_name_H-M   'P 1'
#
loop_
_entity.id
_entity.type
_entity.pdbx_description
1 polymer ?
#
loop_
_entity_poly.entity_id
_entity_poly.type
_entity_poly.pdbx_seq_one_letter_code
_entity_poly.pdbx_strand_id
1 'polypeptide(L)'
;MAKVYMAMSADIVHQGHLNVINQARNLGDVIVGLHTDDVIRGYWRNPIMKYDERKEVIENIKGVIEVIPQDTLDQVSNILKVRPEYVVHGDDWKEGQQKELRENVINALNTYGGKLIEVPYTKGVSISKLDQDLMEIGITPQMRMKSLKELIYSKKPVRILEAHNGLTGLIVEKTKVEKDGKVREFDGMWISSLCDSTAKGKPDIELVDLTSRLNTINDILEVTTKPIIVDGDTGGQIEHFV
;
A
#
# COMPACT_ATOMS: atom_id res chain seq x y z
N MET A 1 -30.74 -16.27 -8.86
CA MET A 1 -30.26 -16.33 -7.46
C MET A 1 -30.18 -14.92 -6.92
N ALA A 2 -30.09 -14.75 -5.59
CA ALA A 2 -29.90 -13.43 -5.01
C ALA A 2 -28.57 -12.83 -5.46
N LYS A 3 -28.50 -11.51 -5.68
CA LYS A 3 -27.26 -10.82 -5.96
C LYS A 3 -26.55 -10.48 -4.66
N VAL A 4 -25.27 -10.80 -4.59
CA VAL A 4 -24.41 -10.53 -3.43
C VAL A 4 -23.27 -9.64 -3.88
N TYR A 5 -23.10 -8.50 -3.24
CA TYR A 5 -22.01 -7.57 -3.53
C TYR A 5 -20.99 -7.57 -2.40
N MET A 6 -19.72 -7.47 -2.75
CA MET A 6 -18.63 -7.25 -1.81
C MET A 6 -17.51 -6.43 -2.46
N ALA A 7 -16.87 -5.56 -1.71
CA ALA A 7 -15.72 -4.81 -2.20
C ALA A 7 -14.43 -5.30 -1.55
N MET A 8 -13.34 -5.32 -2.32
CA MET A 8 -12.01 -5.70 -1.83
C MET A 8 -10.89 -5.13 -2.68
N SER A 9 -9.72 -5.04 -2.09
CA SER A 9 -8.48 -4.68 -2.81
C SER A 9 -7.87 -5.88 -3.51
N ALA A 10 -7.84 -7.03 -2.86
CA ALA A 10 -7.35 -8.31 -3.37
C ALA A 10 -5.96 -8.21 -4.05
N ASP A 11 -5.09 -7.37 -3.50
CA ASP A 11 -3.74 -7.14 -4.03
C ASP A 11 -2.88 -8.42 -3.99
N ILE A 12 -3.06 -9.20 -2.92
CA ILE A 12 -2.66 -10.61 -2.85
C ILE A 12 -3.86 -11.37 -2.27
N VAL A 13 -4.38 -12.32 -3.02
CA VAL A 13 -5.48 -13.16 -2.55
C VAL A 13 -4.97 -14.12 -1.48
N HIS A 14 -5.62 -14.13 -0.33
CA HIS A 14 -5.29 -15.01 0.78
C HIS A 14 -6.56 -15.64 1.38
N GLN A 15 -6.38 -16.55 2.34
CA GLN A 15 -7.48 -17.29 2.97
C GLN A 15 -8.58 -16.37 3.51
N GLY A 16 -8.25 -15.19 4.05
CA GLY A 16 -9.24 -14.22 4.53
C GLY A 16 -10.22 -13.78 3.43
N HIS A 17 -9.72 -13.47 2.23
CA HIS A 17 -10.57 -13.14 1.07
C HIS A 17 -11.46 -14.34 0.67
N LEU A 18 -10.87 -15.53 0.63
CA LEU A 18 -11.63 -16.75 0.26
C LEU A 18 -12.73 -17.05 1.28
N ASN A 19 -12.50 -16.82 2.57
CA ASN A 19 -13.52 -17.04 3.61
C ASN A 19 -14.73 -16.12 3.39
N VAL A 20 -14.50 -14.83 3.09
CA VAL A 20 -15.60 -13.89 2.83
C VAL A 20 -16.33 -14.25 1.53
N ILE A 21 -15.61 -14.58 0.44
CA ILE A 21 -16.20 -15.02 -0.83
C ILE A 21 -17.01 -16.32 -0.62
N ASN A 22 -16.51 -17.27 0.18
CA ASN A 22 -17.22 -18.51 0.49
C ASN A 22 -18.53 -18.27 1.24
N GLN A 23 -18.59 -17.31 2.14
CA GLN A 23 -19.83 -16.92 2.81
C GLN A 23 -20.77 -16.22 1.82
N ALA A 24 -20.25 -15.32 0.99
CA ALA A 24 -21.03 -14.60 -0.01
C ALA A 24 -21.71 -15.56 -1.01
N ARG A 25 -20.96 -16.53 -1.56
CA ARG A 25 -21.51 -17.49 -2.54
C ARG A 25 -22.59 -18.43 -1.98
N ASN A 26 -22.63 -18.63 -0.64
CA ASN A 26 -23.71 -19.39 -0.01
C ASN A 26 -25.04 -18.61 0.01
N LEU A 27 -24.99 -17.29 -0.19
CA LEU A 27 -26.15 -16.39 -0.23
C LEU A 27 -26.67 -16.18 -1.65
N GLY A 28 -25.81 -16.28 -2.67
CA GLY A 28 -26.20 -16.06 -4.06
C GLY A 28 -25.03 -15.83 -5.01
N ASP A 29 -25.30 -15.15 -6.11
CA ASP A 29 -24.35 -14.83 -7.17
C ASP A 29 -23.47 -13.66 -6.73
N VAL A 30 -22.15 -13.87 -6.65
CA VAL A 30 -21.22 -12.88 -6.09
C VAL A 30 -20.71 -11.93 -7.16
N ILE A 31 -20.93 -10.64 -6.94
CA ILE A 31 -20.38 -9.53 -7.70
C ILE A 31 -19.30 -8.85 -6.85
N VAL A 32 -18.08 -8.78 -7.34
CA VAL A 32 -16.96 -8.17 -6.61
C VAL A 32 -16.67 -6.78 -7.13
N GLY A 33 -16.77 -5.77 -6.26
CA GLY A 33 -16.23 -4.44 -6.46
C GLY A 33 -14.72 -4.44 -6.17
N LEU A 34 -13.91 -4.50 -7.20
CA LEU A 34 -12.46 -4.55 -7.05
C LEU A 34 -11.89 -3.13 -7.03
N HIS A 35 -11.22 -2.73 -5.94
CA HIS A 35 -10.61 -1.41 -5.83
C HIS A 35 -9.62 -1.18 -6.97
N THR A 36 -9.74 -0.04 -7.64
CA THR A 36 -8.78 0.38 -8.66
C THR A 36 -7.41 0.69 -8.06
N ASP A 37 -6.37 0.71 -8.89
CA ASP A 37 -5.01 1.00 -8.43
C ASP A 37 -4.92 2.38 -7.76
N ASP A 38 -5.69 3.36 -8.26
CA ASP A 38 -5.73 4.72 -7.69
C ASP A 38 -6.33 4.75 -6.29
N VAL A 39 -7.34 3.93 -6.01
CA VAL A 39 -7.92 3.77 -4.67
C VAL A 39 -6.88 3.18 -3.72
N ILE A 40 -6.21 2.10 -4.12
CA ILE A 40 -5.19 1.45 -3.27
C ILE A 40 -4.05 2.43 -2.98
N ARG A 41 -3.55 3.15 -3.98
CA ARG A 41 -2.50 4.17 -3.83
C ARG A 41 -2.90 5.32 -2.90
N GLY A 42 -4.14 5.76 -3.01
CA GLY A 42 -4.65 6.89 -2.25
C GLY A 42 -4.80 6.62 -0.74
N TYR A 43 -5.02 5.37 -0.35
CA TYR A 43 -5.36 5.01 1.02
C TYR A 43 -4.32 4.16 1.74
N TRP A 44 -3.57 3.33 1.03
CA TRP A 44 -2.64 2.39 1.65
C TRP A 44 -1.22 2.47 1.08
N ARG A 45 -1.01 1.94 -0.12
CA ARG A 45 0.30 1.75 -0.74
C ARG A 45 0.18 1.51 -2.25
N ASN A 46 1.30 1.44 -2.94
CA ASN A 46 1.28 0.95 -4.32
C ASN A 46 0.80 -0.50 -4.36
N PRO A 47 -0.12 -0.86 -5.24
CA PRO A 47 -0.53 -2.25 -5.43
C PRO A 47 0.66 -3.08 -5.94
N ILE A 48 0.77 -4.31 -5.46
CA ILE A 48 1.77 -5.30 -5.93
C ILE A 48 1.37 -5.81 -7.31
N MET A 49 0.08 -6.07 -7.49
CA MET A 49 -0.51 -6.49 -8.76
C MET A 49 -1.37 -5.36 -9.34
N LYS A 50 -1.28 -5.17 -10.68
CA LYS A 50 -2.14 -4.20 -11.37
C LYS A 50 -3.60 -4.63 -11.33
N TYR A 51 -4.50 -3.67 -11.55
CA TYR A 51 -5.95 -3.92 -11.55
C TYR A 51 -6.36 -5.11 -12.42
N ASP A 52 -5.87 -5.17 -13.67
CA ASP A 52 -6.24 -6.24 -14.60
C ASP A 52 -5.76 -7.63 -14.14
N GLU A 53 -4.55 -7.72 -13.56
CA GLU A 53 -4.01 -8.97 -12.99
C GLU A 53 -4.85 -9.43 -11.79
N ARG A 54 -5.20 -8.51 -10.90
CA ARG A 54 -6.06 -8.80 -9.73
C ARG A 54 -7.47 -9.22 -10.17
N LYS A 55 -8.01 -8.55 -11.19
CA LYS A 55 -9.30 -8.84 -11.78
C LYS A 55 -9.34 -10.26 -12.32
N GLU A 56 -8.35 -10.65 -13.12
CA GLU A 56 -8.22 -12.00 -13.67
C GLU A 56 -8.21 -13.07 -12.56
N VAL A 57 -7.45 -12.84 -11.48
CA VAL A 57 -7.43 -13.76 -10.33
C VAL A 57 -8.80 -13.89 -9.69
N ILE A 58 -9.51 -12.78 -9.44
CA ILE A 58 -10.81 -12.80 -8.77
C ILE A 58 -11.91 -13.40 -9.64
N GLU A 59 -11.91 -13.13 -10.94
CA GLU A 59 -12.87 -13.70 -11.91
C GLU A 59 -12.80 -15.25 -11.96
N ASN A 60 -11.64 -15.82 -11.66
CA ASN A 60 -11.43 -17.27 -11.64
C ASN A 60 -11.72 -17.91 -10.28
N ILE A 61 -12.20 -17.15 -9.28
CA ILE A 61 -12.61 -17.71 -8.00
C ILE A 61 -14.04 -18.25 -8.10
N LYS A 62 -14.23 -19.51 -7.70
CA LYS A 62 -15.52 -20.17 -7.74
C LYS A 62 -16.60 -19.39 -6.98
N GLY A 63 -17.68 -19.06 -7.67
CA GLY A 63 -18.85 -18.35 -7.13
C GLY A 63 -18.86 -16.85 -7.44
N VAL A 64 -17.77 -16.30 -7.93
CA VAL A 64 -17.73 -14.94 -8.49
C VAL A 64 -18.30 -15.01 -9.91
N ILE A 65 -19.31 -14.20 -10.20
CA ILE A 65 -19.93 -14.12 -11.52
C ILE A 65 -19.55 -12.87 -12.29
N GLU A 66 -19.13 -11.81 -11.58
CA GLU A 66 -18.76 -10.53 -12.18
C GLU A 66 -17.78 -9.79 -11.29
N VAL A 67 -16.81 -9.09 -11.90
CA VAL A 67 -15.89 -8.16 -11.23
C VAL A 67 -16.04 -6.78 -11.85
N ILE A 68 -16.42 -5.80 -11.04
CA ILE A 68 -16.60 -4.42 -11.48
C ILE A 68 -15.59 -3.49 -10.77
N PRO A 69 -15.19 -2.36 -11.38
CA PRO A 69 -14.30 -1.41 -10.74
C PRO A 69 -14.97 -0.75 -9.52
N GLN A 70 -14.19 -0.58 -8.46
CA GLN A 70 -14.54 0.16 -7.26
C GLN A 70 -13.59 1.35 -7.14
N ASP A 71 -14.05 2.53 -7.57
CA ASP A 71 -13.22 3.73 -7.73
C ASP A 71 -13.06 4.57 -6.45
N THR A 72 -13.71 4.16 -5.37
CA THR A 72 -13.66 4.80 -4.04
C THR A 72 -13.71 3.75 -2.94
N LEU A 73 -13.29 4.09 -1.71
CA LEU A 73 -13.53 3.21 -0.55
C LEU A 73 -15.02 3.13 -0.19
N ASP A 74 -15.77 4.20 -0.45
CA ASP A 74 -17.21 4.20 -0.26
C ASP A 74 -17.88 3.34 -1.35
N GLN A 75 -18.59 2.31 -0.93
CA GLN A 75 -19.22 1.32 -1.81
C GLN A 75 -20.61 1.74 -2.31
N VAL A 76 -21.17 2.84 -1.78
CA VAL A 76 -22.57 3.25 -2.01
C VAL A 76 -22.90 3.37 -3.50
N SER A 77 -22.01 3.96 -4.30
CA SER A 77 -22.23 4.14 -5.74
C SER A 77 -22.50 2.81 -6.45
N ASN A 78 -21.65 1.79 -6.21
CA ASN A 78 -21.81 0.48 -6.81
C ASN A 78 -23.00 -0.27 -6.20
N ILE A 79 -23.25 -0.15 -4.89
CA ILE A 79 -24.42 -0.75 -4.23
C ILE A 79 -25.73 -0.23 -4.85
N LEU A 80 -25.87 1.06 -5.05
CA LEU A 80 -27.06 1.63 -5.65
C LEU A 80 -27.23 1.25 -7.13
N LYS A 81 -26.13 1.05 -7.87
CA LYS A 81 -26.13 0.61 -9.26
C LYS A 81 -26.50 -0.87 -9.39
N VAL A 82 -25.89 -1.73 -8.60
CA VAL A 82 -26.08 -3.20 -8.62
C VAL A 82 -27.39 -3.61 -7.94
N ARG A 83 -27.77 -2.88 -6.87
CA ARG A 83 -28.91 -3.16 -5.99
C ARG A 83 -28.92 -4.60 -5.49
N PRO A 84 -27.83 -5.07 -4.82
CA PRO A 84 -27.74 -6.43 -4.34
C PRO A 84 -28.69 -6.69 -3.16
N GLU A 85 -29.21 -7.87 -3.03
CA GLU A 85 -29.99 -8.29 -1.85
C GLU A 85 -29.09 -8.37 -0.60
N TYR A 86 -27.81 -8.72 -0.78
CA TYR A 86 -26.84 -8.80 0.31
C TYR A 86 -25.56 -8.06 -0.05
N VAL A 87 -25.04 -7.30 0.91
CA VAL A 87 -23.65 -6.84 0.90
C VAL A 87 -22.90 -7.65 1.94
N VAL A 88 -21.74 -8.23 1.57
CA VAL A 88 -20.92 -9.03 2.48
C VAL A 88 -19.60 -8.31 2.72
N HIS A 89 -19.19 -8.17 3.97
CA HIS A 89 -17.93 -7.53 4.36
C HIS A 89 -17.33 -8.21 5.59
N GLY A 90 -16.01 -8.06 5.81
CA GLY A 90 -15.38 -8.42 7.06
C GLY A 90 -15.89 -7.52 8.20
N ASP A 91 -15.84 -7.97 9.44
CA ASP A 91 -16.32 -7.19 10.60
C ASP A 91 -15.28 -6.20 11.15
N ASP A 92 -14.13 -6.07 10.48
CA ASP A 92 -13.02 -5.18 10.81
C ASP A 92 -13.32 -3.68 10.67
N TRP A 93 -14.40 -3.31 10.00
CA TRP A 93 -14.84 -1.93 9.81
C TRP A 93 -15.86 -1.42 10.87
N LYS A 94 -16.19 -2.25 11.87
CA LYS A 94 -17.11 -1.85 12.96
C LYS A 94 -16.54 -0.76 13.84
N GLU A 95 -15.23 -0.70 13.92
CA GLU A 95 -14.49 0.26 14.74
C GLU A 95 -13.50 1.07 13.87
N GLY A 96 -13.06 2.23 14.39
CA GLY A 96 -12.07 3.05 13.72
C GLY A 96 -12.65 3.88 12.56
N GLN A 97 -11.77 4.19 11.60
CA GLN A 97 -12.03 5.15 10.51
C GLN A 97 -13.06 4.68 9.47
N GLN A 98 -13.29 3.38 9.37
CA GLN A 98 -14.21 2.81 8.39
C GLN A 98 -15.66 2.72 8.90
N LYS A 99 -15.93 3.13 10.14
CA LYS A 99 -17.27 3.11 10.73
C LYS A 99 -18.27 3.94 9.91
N GLU A 100 -17.85 5.11 9.42
CA GLU A 100 -18.67 5.97 8.57
C GLU A 100 -19.04 5.28 7.24
N LEU A 101 -18.07 4.59 6.61
CA LEU A 101 -18.33 3.82 5.38
C LEU A 101 -19.34 2.70 5.61
N ARG A 102 -19.25 2.03 6.77
CA ARG A 102 -20.22 1.02 7.18
C ARG A 102 -21.65 1.61 7.32
N GLU A 103 -21.77 2.76 7.97
CA GLU A 103 -23.06 3.45 8.13
C GLU A 103 -23.63 3.86 6.77
N ASN A 104 -22.81 4.36 5.85
CA ASN A 104 -23.23 4.72 4.49
C ASN A 104 -23.78 3.50 3.74
N VAL A 105 -23.12 2.34 3.84
CA VAL A 105 -23.58 1.08 3.24
C VAL A 105 -24.94 0.66 3.81
N ILE A 106 -25.11 0.70 5.14
CA ILE A 106 -26.38 0.36 5.79
C ILE A 106 -27.50 1.29 5.30
N ASN A 107 -27.24 2.61 5.25
CA ASN A 107 -28.21 3.59 4.78
C ASN A 107 -28.59 3.33 3.32
N ALA A 108 -27.64 3.05 2.44
CA ALA A 108 -27.91 2.73 1.04
C ALA A 108 -28.75 1.46 0.91
N LEU A 109 -28.45 0.40 1.64
CA LEU A 109 -29.20 -0.85 1.64
C LEU A 109 -30.65 -0.66 2.12
N ASN A 110 -30.86 0.14 3.16
CA ASN A 110 -32.19 0.45 3.71
C ASN A 110 -33.10 1.11 2.67
N THR A 111 -32.57 1.81 1.66
CA THR A 111 -33.40 2.47 0.63
C THR A 111 -34.21 1.51 -0.24
N TYR A 112 -33.79 0.24 -0.31
CA TYR A 112 -34.44 -0.77 -1.14
C TYR A 112 -34.62 -2.15 -0.47
N GLY A 113 -34.34 -2.25 0.83
CA GLY A 113 -34.54 -3.49 1.63
C GLY A 113 -33.41 -4.51 1.53
N GLY A 114 -32.21 -4.13 1.08
CA GLY A 114 -31.02 -4.96 1.11
C GLY A 114 -30.50 -5.20 2.54
N LYS A 115 -29.59 -6.17 2.71
CA LYS A 115 -29.05 -6.53 4.03
C LYS A 115 -27.52 -6.59 4.01
N LEU A 116 -26.91 -6.09 5.09
CA LEU A 116 -25.48 -6.24 5.35
C LEU A 116 -25.23 -7.55 6.13
N ILE A 117 -24.32 -8.36 5.65
CA ILE A 117 -23.82 -9.58 6.31
C ILE A 117 -22.35 -9.37 6.64
N GLU A 118 -22.01 -9.46 7.91
CA GLU A 118 -20.63 -9.27 8.39
C GLU A 118 -20.02 -10.62 8.75
N VAL A 119 -18.85 -10.89 8.17
CA VAL A 119 -18.10 -12.15 8.35
C VAL A 119 -16.99 -11.89 9.36
N PRO A 120 -16.80 -12.75 10.38
CA PRO A 120 -15.71 -12.58 11.34
C PRO A 120 -14.35 -12.51 10.65
N TYR A 121 -13.53 -11.54 11.06
CA TYR A 121 -12.19 -11.35 10.51
C TYR A 121 -11.30 -12.56 10.77
N THR A 122 -10.62 -13.04 9.73
CA THR A 122 -9.70 -14.18 9.82
C THR A 122 -8.37 -13.72 10.44
N LYS A 123 -8.17 -14.02 11.72
CA LYS A 123 -6.93 -13.67 12.44
C LYS A 123 -5.71 -14.33 11.83
N GLY A 124 -4.61 -13.59 11.76
CA GLY A 124 -3.29 -14.12 11.38
C GLY A 124 -2.99 -14.15 9.88
N VAL A 125 -3.93 -13.74 9.03
CA VAL A 125 -3.71 -13.63 7.58
C VAL A 125 -4.14 -12.24 7.13
N SER A 126 -3.18 -11.33 6.96
CA SER A 126 -3.42 -10.00 6.40
C SER A 126 -2.28 -9.61 5.47
N ILE A 127 -2.55 -8.72 4.53
CA ILE A 127 -1.52 -8.12 3.67
C ILE A 127 -0.47 -7.42 4.53
N SER A 128 -0.87 -6.75 5.61
CA SER A 128 0.06 -6.10 6.55
C SER A 128 1.05 -7.07 7.18
N LYS A 129 0.64 -8.32 7.48
CA LYS A 129 1.54 -9.35 8.00
C LYS A 129 2.46 -9.88 6.91
N LEU A 130 1.94 -10.13 5.70
CA LEU A 130 2.76 -10.52 4.55
C LEU A 130 3.80 -9.45 4.21
N ASP A 131 3.43 -8.15 4.29
CA ASP A 131 4.38 -7.05 4.11
C ASP A 131 5.46 -7.04 5.19
N GLN A 132 5.11 -7.31 6.46
CA GLN A 132 6.09 -7.45 7.55
C GLN A 132 7.03 -8.64 7.31
N ASP A 133 6.48 -9.79 6.96
CA ASP A 133 7.26 -11.00 6.67
C ASP A 133 8.18 -10.79 5.45
N LEU A 134 7.73 -10.07 4.41
CA LEU A 134 8.56 -9.70 3.26
C LEU A 134 9.66 -8.68 3.63
N MET A 135 9.36 -7.73 4.53
CA MET A 135 10.37 -6.80 5.04
C MET A 135 11.44 -7.51 5.87
N GLU A 136 11.10 -8.57 6.60
CA GLU A 136 12.05 -9.40 7.34
C GLU A 136 12.95 -10.23 6.41
N ILE A 137 12.48 -10.61 5.22
CA ILE A 137 13.27 -11.32 4.19
C ILE A 137 14.25 -10.38 3.47
N GLY A 138 13.99 -9.07 3.51
CA GLY A 138 14.80 -8.04 2.89
C GLY A 138 14.29 -7.59 1.52
N ILE A 139 14.70 -6.38 1.12
CA ILE A 139 14.31 -5.76 -0.15
C ILE A 139 15.48 -5.86 -1.13
N THR A 140 15.22 -6.40 -2.32
CA THR A 140 16.23 -6.47 -3.38
C THR A 140 16.53 -5.08 -3.98
N PRO A 141 17.73 -4.83 -4.51
CA PRO A 141 18.05 -3.58 -5.21
C PRO A 141 17.05 -3.24 -6.33
N GLN A 142 16.57 -4.23 -7.07
CA GLN A 142 15.59 -4.05 -8.13
C GLN A 142 14.23 -3.53 -7.62
N MET A 143 13.79 -4.02 -6.46
CA MET A 143 12.57 -3.52 -5.81
C MET A 143 12.72 -2.07 -5.38
N ARG A 144 13.88 -1.68 -4.83
CA ARG A 144 14.17 -0.28 -4.45
C ARG A 144 14.17 0.67 -5.64
N MET A 145 14.83 0.29 -6.75
CA MET A 145 14.88 1.12 -7.97
C MET A 145 13.49 1.34 -8.58
N LYS A 146 12.63 0.32 -8.54
CA LYS A 146 11.24 0.45 -8.99
C LYS A 146 10.41 1.36 -8.10
N SER A 147 10.59 1.24 -6.79
CA SER A 147 9.77 1.90 -5.77
C SER A 147 9.75 3.43 -5.92
N LEU A 148 10.91 4.09 -6.11
CA LEU A 148 10.95 5.54 -6.27
C LEU A 148 10.18 5.99 -7.52
N LYS A 149 10.38 5.31 -8.63
CA LYS A 149 9.69 5.62 -9.89
C LYS A 149 8.18 5.50 -9.73
N GLU A 150 7.71 4.45 -9.10
CA GLU A 150 6.29 4.21 -8.84
C GLU A 150 5.71 5.26 -7.90
N LEU A 151 6.43 5.65 -6.85
CA LEU A 151 6.02 6.73 -5.94
C LEU A 151 5.85 8.07 -6.65
N ILE A 152 6.81 8.44 -7.52
CA ILE A 152 6.74 9.70 -8.28
C ILE A 152 5.52 9.74 -9.20
N TYR A 153 5.16 8.62 -9.82
CA TYR A 153 4.01 8.55 -10.72
C TYR A 153 2.66 8.41 -10.00
N SER A 154 2.64 7.82 -8.81
CA SER A 154 1.41 7.46 -8.11
C SER A 154 1.01 8.40 -7.00
N LYS A 155 1.98 9.11 -6.38
CA LYS A 155 1.77 9.91 -5.18
C LYS A 155 2.24 11.35 -5.36
N LYS A 156 1.39 12.31 -5.00
CA LYS A 156 1.74 13.74 -4.98
C LYS A 156 1.25 14.36 -3.68
N PRO A 157 2.11 14.99 -2.87
CA PRO A 157 3.57 15.04 -2.96
C PRO A 157 4.26 13.78 -2.42
N VAL A 158 5.44 13.46 -2.93
CA VAL A 158 6.38 12.47 -2.36
C VAL A 158 7.22 13.16 -1.29
N ARG A 159 7.28 12.58 -0.08
CA ARG A 159 7.99 13.14 1.07
C ARG A 159 9.31 12.43 1.24
N ILE A 160 10.39 13.17 1.02
CA ILE A 160 11.75 12.69 1.15
C ILE A 160 12.41 13.43 2.31
N LEU A 161 13.06 12.72 3.23
CA LEU A 161 13.84 13.31 4.30
C LEU A 161 15.30 12.91 4.18
N GLU A 162 16.19 13.82 4.56
CA GLU A 162 17.63 13.59 4.54
C GLU A 162 18.05 12.53 5.57
N ALA A 163 19.03 11.68 5.19
CA ALA A 163 19.72 10.73 6.06
C ALA A 163 21.20 10.66 5.67
N HIS A 164 22.10 10.67 6.68
CA HIS A 164 23.56 10.70 6.49
C HIS A 164 24.31 9.62 7.29
N ASN A 165 23.61 8.71 7.94
CA ASN A 165 24.13 7.50 8.57
C ASN A 165 23.00 6.52 8.88
N GLY A 166 23.33 5.31 9.32
CA GLY A 166 22.34 4.27 9.65
C GLY A 166 21.33 4.71 10.71
N LEU A 167 21.73 5.49 11.73
CA LEU A 167 20.81 5.96 12.76
C LEU A 167 19.76 6.94 12.20
N THR A 168 20.20 7.92 11.40
CA THR A 168 19.27 8.86 10.76
C THR A 168 18.38 8.16 9.74
N GLY A 169 18.89 7.16 9.01
CA GLY A 169 18.11 6.28 8.16
C GLY A 169 17.02 5.52 8.94
N LEU A 170 17.37 4.94 10.09
CA LEU A 170 16.42 4.26 10.96
C LEU A 170 15.33 5.20 11.51
N ILE A 171 15.69 6.45 11.86
CA ILE A 171 14.73 7.47 12.29
C ILE A 171 13.72 7.76 11.17
N VAL A 172 14.20 7.97 9.94
CA VAL A 172 13.31 8.23 8.78
C VAL A 172 12.40 7.03 8.52
N GLU A 173 12.95 5.80 8.58
CA GLU A 173 12.19 4.56 8.37
C GLU A 173 11.05 4.40 9.38
N LYS A 174 11.29 4.71 10.65
CA LYS A 174 10.35 4.44 11.75
C LYS A 174 9.42 5.62 12.06
N THR A 175 9.72 6.83 11.55
CA THR A 175 8.90 8.02 11.85
C THR A 175 7.54 7.92 11.18
N LYS A 176 6.50 7.86 12.02
CA LYS A 176 5.09 7.88 11.61
C LYS A 176 4.33 8.87 12.46
N VAL A 177 3.44 9.63 11.85
CA VAL A 177 2.54 10.56 12.53
C VAL A 177 1.11 10.22 12.13
N GLU A 178 0.26 10.01 13.12
CA GLU A 178 -1.17 9.86 12.92
C GLU A 178 -1.85 11.22 13.15
N LYS A 179 -2.54 11.71 12.13
CA LYS A 179 -3.34 12.93 12.20
C LYS A 179 -4.60 12.77 11.37
N ASP A 180 -5.75 13.17 11.95
CA ASP A 180 -7.08 13.10 11.31
C ASP A 180 -7.37 11.67 10.80
N GLY A 181 -6.97 10.65 11.59
CA GLY A 181 -7.14 9.25 11.25
C GLY A 181 -6.31 8.76 10.06
N LYS A 182 -5.32 9.53 9.58
CA LYS A 182 -4.40 9.17 8.50
C LYS A 182 -2.99 9.05 9.04
N VAL A 183 -2.36 7.91 8.78
CA VAL A 183 -0.92 7.75 9.04
C VAL A 183 -0.14 8.45 7.94
N ARG A 184 0.80 9.28 8.35
CA ARG A 184 1.75 9.97 7.47
C ARG A 184 3.16 9.54 7.83
N GLU A 185 3.94 9.20 6.83
CA GLU A 185 5.34 8.81 6.94
C GLU A 185 6.16 9.42 5.81
N PHE A 186 7.46 9.33 5.90
CA PHE A 186 8.35 9.66 4.78
C PHE A 186 8.32 8.52 3.75
N ASP A 187 8.38 8.88 2.48
CA ASP A 187 8.24 7.95 1.37
C ASP A 187 9.60 7.42 0.89
N GLY A 188 10.67 8.15 1.19
CA GLY A 188 12.03 7.82 0.83
C GLY A 188 13.05 8.69 1.56
N MET A 189 14.31 8.52 1.22
CA MET A 189 15.43 9.22 1.83
C MET A 189 16.28 9.94 0.79
N TRP A 190 16.92 11.03 1.21
CA TRP A 190 17.94 11.72 0.45
C TRP A 190 19.26 11.64 1.20
N ILE A 191 20.29 11.13 0.55
CA ILE A 191 21.67 11.18 1.05
C ILE A 191 22.32 12.39 0.39
N SER A 192 22.43 13.47 1.19
CA SER A 192 23.03 14.73 0.77
C SER A 192 24.55 14.67 0.87
N SER A 193 25.26 15.15 -0.16
CA SER A 193 26.71 15.32 -0.15
C SER A 193 27.16 16.23 0.99
N LEU A 194 26.46 17.34 1.18
CA LEU A 194 26.72 18.30 2.26
C LEU A 194 26.60 17.67 3.65
N CYS A 195 25.50 16.94 3.91
CA CYS A 195 25.29 16.33 5.22
C CYS A 195 26.26 15.19 5.49
N ASP A 196 26.56 14.36 4.50
CA ASP A 196 27.56 13.30 4.61
C ASP A 196 28.98 13.87 4.85
N SER A 197 29.37 14.93 4.12
CA SER A 197 30.64 15.61 4.31
C SER A 197 30.73 16.23 5.71
N THR A 198 29.69 16.95 6.13
CA THR A 198 29.62 17.62 7.45
C THR A 198 29.67 16.60 8.60
N ALA A 199 28.94 15.48 8.48
CA ALA A 199 28.96 14.41 9.48
C ALA A 199 30.36 13.77 9.65
N LYS A 200 31.21 13.86 8.62
CA LYS A 200 32.61 13.41 8.63
C LYS A 200 33.59 14.53 8.98
N GLY A 201 33.11 15.74 9.33
CA GLY A 201 33.95 16.93 9.66
C GLY A 201 34.73 17.45 8.45
N LYS A 202 34.25 17.24 7.23
CA LYS A 202 34.86 17.65 5.97
C LYS A 202 34.04 18.73 5.29
N PRO A 203 34.66 19.67 4.55
CA PRO A 203 33.92 20.61 3.70
C PRO A 203 33.31 19.87 2.49
N ASP A 204 32.22 20.44 1.97
CA ASP A 204 31.48 19.91 0.81
C ASP A 204 32.10 20.41 -0.51
N ILE A 205 33.28 19.89 -0.81
CA ILE A 205 34.07 20.16 -2.01
C ILE A 205 34.63 18.88 -2.63
N GLU A 206 33.85 17.81 -2.62
CA GLU A 206 34.24 16.49 -3.10
C GLU A 206 35.44 15.87 -2.33
N LEU A 207 35.65 16.28 -1.08
CA LEU A 207 36.74 15.77 -0.24
C LEU A 207 36.40 14.39 0.37
N VAL A 208 35.14 14.01 0.36
CA VAL A 208 34.71 12.65 0.74
C VAL A 208 34.87 11.73 -0.47
N ASP A 209 35.77 10.78 -0.36
CA ASP A 209 36.01 9.82 -1.42
C ASP A 209 34.81 8.86 -1.63
N LEU A 210 34.74 8.26 -2.83
CA LEU A 210 33.64 7.40 -3.23
C LEU A 210 33.43 6.22 -2.27
N THR A 211 34.52 5.58 -1.82
CA THR A 211 34.44 4.43 -0.91
C THR A 211 33.78 4.81 0.41
N SER A 212 34.18 5.97 0.97
CA SER A 212 33.59 6.50 2.20
C SER A 212 32.11 6.83 2.03
N ARG A 213 31.71 7.35 0.87
CA ARG A 213 30.31 7.66 0.53
C ARG A 213 29.48 6.39 0.33
N LEU A 214 30.03 5.36 -0.34
CA LEU A 214 29.39 4.07 -0.49
C LEU A 214 29.16 3.37 0.86
N ASN A 215 30.09 3.51 1.82
CA ASN A 215 29.88 2.98 3.16
C ASN A 215 28.68 3.63 3.85
N THR A 216 28.55 4.97 3.77
CA THR A 216 27.37 5.67 4.29
C THR A 216 26.07 5.16 3.64
N ILE A 217 26.07 4.97 2.32
CA ILE A 217 24.92 4.45 1.59
C ILE A 217 24.58 3.04 2.07
N ASN A 218 25.57 2.16 2.23
CA ASN A 218 25.38 0.80 2.71
C ASN A 218 24.80 0.76 4.13
N ASP A 219 25.36 1.55 5.06
CA ASP A 219 24.84 1.66 6.43
C ASP A 219 23.36 2.07 6.48
N ILE A 220 22.94 2.95 5.57
CA ILE A 220 21.53 3.37 5.45
C ILE A 220 20.70 2.26 4.81
N LEU A 221 21.20 1.61 3.76
CA LEU A 221 20.50 0.53 3.06
C LEU A 221 20.21 -0.68 3.97
N GLU A 222 21.07 -0.95 4.95
CA GLU A 222 20.89 -2.04 5.91
C GLU A 222 19.69 -1.81 6.86
N VAL A 223 19.30 -0.55 7.10
CA VAL A 223 18.27 -0.20 8.08
C VAL A 223 16.98 0.31 7.46
N THR A 224 16.90 0.42 6.12
CA THR A 224 15.72 0.95 5.44
C THR A 224 15.22 0.05 4.32
N THR A 225 13.92 0.03 4.16
CA THR A 225 13.23 -0.55 3.00
C THR A 225 12.83 0.50 1.96
N LYS A 226 12.92 1.78 2.31
CA LYS A 226 12.49 2.91 1.48
C LYS A 226 13.49 3.21 0.36
N PRO A 227 13.04 3.79 -0.76
CA PRO A 227 13.94 4.19 -1.84
C PRO A 227 14.84 5.36 -1.38
N ILE A 228 16.02 5.40 -1.98
CA ILE A 228 17.05 6.41 -1.69
C ILE A 228 17.33 7.23 -2.94
N ILE A 229 17.48 8.54 -2.75
CA ILE A 229 18.04 9.48 -3.72
C ILE A 229 19.43 9.84 -3.22
N VAL A 230 20.43 9.71 -4.05
CA VAL A 230 21.82 10.06 -3.70
C VAL A 230 22.22 11.33 -4.44
N ASP A 231 22.77 12.29 -3.69
CA ASP A 231 23.43 13.44 -4.25
C ASP A 231 24.84 13.04 -4.73
N GLY A 232 25.05 13.14 -6.02
CA GLY A 232 26.30 12.75 -6.68
C GLY A 232 27.32 13.90 -6.81
N ASP A 233 27.13 15.03 -6.11
CA ASP A 233 27.95 16.25 -6.27
C ASP A 233 28.02 16.70 -7.75
N THR A 234 29.25 16.89 -8.29
CA THR A 234 29.46 17.20 -9.72
C THR A 234 29.45 15.97 -10.61
N GLY A 235 29.20 14.77 -10.05
CA GLY A 235 29.18 13.49 -10.77
C GLY A 235 30.51 12.76 -10.77
N GLY A 236 31.59 13.36 -10.26
CA GLY A 236 32.90 12.72 -10.18
C GLY A 236 33.34 12.10 -11.50
N GLN A 237 33.95 10.92 -11.43
CA GLN A 237 34.23 10.10 -12.63
C GLN A 237 32.97 9.33 -13.02
N ILE A 238 32.55 9.47 -14.30
CA ILE A 238 31.32 8.86 -14.80
C ILE A 238 31.22 7.36 -14.51
N GLU A 239 32.35 6.66 -14.53
CA GLU A 239 32.45 5.23 -14.25
C GLU A 239 32.02 4.84 -12.82
N HIS A 240 31.94 5.81 -11.91
CA HIS A 240 31.52 5.58 -10.53
C HIS A 240 29.98 5.59 -10.35
N PHE A 241 29.24 6.09 -11.35
CA PHE A 241 27.78 6.27 -11.26
C PHE A 241 26.98 5.47 -12.31
N VAL A 242 27.61 4.65 -13.10
CA VAL A 242 27.00 3.80 -14.16
C VAL A 242 26.85 2.36 -13.70
#